data_7429fa16adcc285bd330c062e911e0e0
#
_entry.id   7429fa16adcc285bd330c062e911e0e0
#
_cell.length_a   1.000
_cell.length_b   1.000
_cell.length_c   1.000
_cell.angle_alpha   90.00
_cell.angle_beta   90.00
_cell.angle_gamma   90.00
#
_symmetry.space_group_name_H-M   'P 1'
#
loop_
_entity.id
_entity.type
_entity.pdbx_description
1 polymer ?
#
loop_
_entity_poly.entity_id
_entity_poly.type
_entity_poly.pdbx_seq_one_letter_code
_entity_poly.pdbx_strand_id
1 'polypeptide(L)'
;MGRLKNTNVAITDLSNFKDANYGAINQELDNIHTRLQAGRDAFATVYDLNVNAVARISALDLEIKFCVEQLLKVAESVEESSAGIFQAASDAAGVSGVVAGRHEDLTNTIIEVSEASTNVLEKIDAGQKELTDIRQLSSDTIVASETMSSDMENLADVIGEMTKVIDEINAISSQTNLLSLNASIEAARAGEAGKGFAVVADEIRSLADETKALTTNMSEFVEGVRAASNKSAESVNQAIAALKTVNDKVVDVWKINEENEKHVAAITDSISNLAAVSEEISSSMAEIEARSSEIKESCELLKEDAATLNSIGKDSADALKPLESIETDVDNLLKHMGKMSEDPFYALNQDELYSYLDAAIAAHKGWVARLKSIVESKEIVAFQLDGNKCHFGHFYNSIEPPIPELKELWKTIGTDHRALHQSGADILKAVFNEEYDKAHDLFLSTEAKSVKLIDLLSKFKEMVPASSSEH
;
A
#
# COMPACT_ATOMS: atom_id res chain seq x y z
N MET A 1 67.68 -42.61 11.36
CA MET A 1 66.31 -43.19 11.53
C MET A 1 65.37 -42.27 12.29
N GLY A 2 65.77 -41.58 13.36
CA GLY A 2 64.84 -40.68 14.11
C GLY A 2 64.28 -39.50 13.32
N ARG A 3 65.10 -38.83 12.51
CA ARG A 3 64.67 -37.67 11.68
C ARG A 3 63.65 -38.04 10.61
N LEU A 4 63.77 -39.18 9.96
CA LEU A 4 62.80 -39.70 8.97
C LEU A 4 61.47 -40.11 9.64
N LYS A 5 61.53 -40.64 10.88
CA LYS A 5 60.34 -41.02 11.64
C LYS A 5 59.52 -39.78 12.05
N ASN A 6 60.21 -38.72 12.48
CA ASN A 6 59.59 -37.45 12.84
C ASN A 6 58.97 -36.73 11.60
N THR A 7 59.65 -36.84 10.43
CA THR A 7 59.12 -36.26 9.17
C THR A 7 57.85 -36.99 8.71
N ASN A 8 57.83 -38.32 8.80
CA ASN A 8 56.62 -39.10 8.42
C ASN A 8 55.43 -38.83 9.35
N VAL A 9 55.69 -38.67 10.68
CA VAL A 9 54.65 -38.27 11.62
C VAL A 9 54.13 -36.87 11.27
N ALA A 10 55.05 -35.91 11.01
CA ALA A 10 54.66 -34.55 10.63
C ALA A 10 53.88 -34.48 9.32
N ILE A 11 54.21 -35.32 8.33
CA ILE A 11 53.46 -35.45 7.07
C ILE A 11 52.05 -36.02 7.36
N THR A 12 51.91 -37.01 8.24
CA THR A 12 50.65 -37.57 8.66
C THR A 12 49.78 -36.55 9.42
N ASP A 13 50.40 -35.82 10.31
CA ASP A 13 49.72 -34.76 11.06
C ASP A 13 49.27 -33.61 10.13
N LEU A 14 50.11 -33.21 9.17
CA LEU A 14 49.80 -32.24 8.16
C LEU A 14 48.64 -32.70 7.24
N SER A 15 48.64 -33.99 6.83
CA SER A 15 47.56 -34.56 6.02
C SER A 15 46.22 -34.63 6.78
N ASN A 16 46.23 -34.67 8.09
CA ASN A 16 45.04 -34.59 8.96
C ASN A 16 44.76 -33.21 9.48
N PHE A 17 45.43 -32.20 8.96
CA PHE A 17 45.31 -30.80 9.32
C PHE A 17 45.46 -30.51 10.82
N LYS A 18 46.42 -31.17 11.46
CA LYS A 18 46.74 -30.96 12.88
C LYS A 18 47.71 -29.81 13.05
N ASP A 19 47.46 -29.00 14.07
CA ASP A 19 48.43 -27.97 14.50
C ASP A 19 49.68 -28.62 15.13
N ALA A 20 50.83 -28.30 14.57
CA ALA A 20 52.13 -28.71 15.08
C ALA A 20 53.19 -27.68 14.71
N ASN A 21 54.31 -27.68 15.45
CA ASN A 21 55.45 -26.81 15.13
C ASN A 21 56.25 -27.39 13.95
N TYR A 22 55.72 -27.23 12.73
CA TYR A 22 56.33 -27.74 11.50
C TYR A 22 57.65 -27.07 11.17
N GLY A 23 57.82 -25.76 11.57
CA GLY A 23 59.07 -25.03 11.37
C GLY A 23 60.25 -25.63 12.12
N ALA A 24 60.02 -26.26 13.28
CA ALA A 24 61.06 -27.00 14.03
C ALA A 24 61.50 -28.30 13.34
N ILE A 25 60.68 -28.81 12.40
CA ILE A 25 60.93 -30.09 11.67
C ILE A 25 61.53 -29.81 10.28
N ASN A 26 60.84 -28.98 9.50
CA ASN A 26 61.23 -28.60 8.14
C ASN A 26 60.52 -27.32 7.71
N GLN A 27 61.26 -26.34 7.19
CA GLN A 27 60.75 -25.08 6.67
C GLN A 27 59.76 -25.24 5.54
N GLU A 28 59.92 -26.26 4.71
CA GLU A 28 58.99 -26.53 3.61
C GLU A 28 57.63 -27.04 4.11
N LEU A 29 57.61 -27.88 5.16
CA LEU A 29 56.38 -28.33 5.81
C LEU A 29 55.63 -27.16 6.47
N ASP A 30 56.32 -26.23 7.08
CA ASP A 30 55.78 -25.02 7.63
C ASP A 30 55.14 -24.12 6.56
N ASN A 31 55.82 -23.94 5.44
CA ASN A 31 55.30 -23.21 4.30
C ASN A 31 54.04 -23.88 3.70
N ILE A 32 54.03 -25.22 3.65
CA ILE A 32 52.86 -25.96 3.16
C ILE A 32 51.69 -25.80 4.16
N HIS A 33 51.94 -25.96 5.45
CA HIS A 33 50.93 -25.76 6.51
C HIS A 33 50.34 -24.36 6.46
N THR A 34 51.15 -23.32 6.35
CA THR A 34 50.72 -21.93 6.22
C THR A 34 49.83 -21.71 5.01
N ARG A 35 50.20 -22.32 3.86
CA ARG A 35 49.38 -22.23 2.64
C ARG A 35 48.05 -23.00 2.75
N LEU A 36 48.07 -24.18 3.39
CA LEU A 36 46.86 -24.96 3.66
C LEU A 36 45.95 -24.22 4.62
N GLN A 37 46.47 -23.61 5.66
CA GLN A 37 45.71 -22.79 6.61
C GLN A 37 45.05 -21.59 5.92
N ALA A 38 45.78 -20.86 5.08
CA ALA A 38 45.25 -19.78 4.30
C ALA A 38 44.13 -20.27 3.31
N GLY A 39 44.30 -21.47 2.75
CA GLY A 39 43.29 -22.10 1.89
C GLY A 39 42.00 -22.47 2.63
N ARG A 40 42.14 -22.99 3.85
CA ARG A 40 41.01 -23.27 4.73
C ARG A 40 40.24 -22.00 5.14
N ASP A 41 40.98 -20.95 5.56
CA ASP A 41 40.36 -19.68 5.96
C ASP A 41 39.64 -19.02 4.77
N ALA A 42 40.23 -19.14 3.56
CA ALA A 42 39.55 -18.70 2.35
C ALA A 42 38.26 -19.51 2.04
N PHE A 43 38.32 -20.85 2.24
CA PHE A 43 37.16 -21.71 2.08
C PHE A 43 36.01 -21.34 3.05
N ALA A 44 36.33 -21.17 4.35
CA ALA A 44 35.38 -20.77 5.37
C ALA A 44 34.74 -19.42 5.02
N THR A 45 35.57 -18.45 4.57
CA THR A 45 35.09 -17.15 4.11
C THR A 45 34.14 -17.27 2.91
N VAL A 46 34.50 -18.05 1.89
CA VAL A 46 33.65 -18.26 0.70
C VAL A 46 32.38 -18.99 1.07
N TYR A 47 32.42 -19.94 1.97
CA TYR A 47 31.24 -20.64 2.46
C TYR A 47 30.27 -19.66 3.15
N ASP A 48 30.76 -18.84 4.07
CA ASP A 48 29.97 -17.82 4.76
C ASP A 48 29.35 -16.82 3.78
N LEU A 49 30.14 -16.31 2.84
CA LEU A 49 29.65 -15.41 1.79
C LEU A 49 28.53 -16.03 0.96
N ASN A 50 28.62 -17.31 0.63
CA ASN A 50 27.58 -18.00 -0.15
C ASN A 50 26.30 -18.24 0.67
N VAL A 51 26.40 -18.63 1.96
CA VAL A 51 25.25 -18.74 2.86
C VAL A 51 24.53 -17.40 2.96
N ASN A 52 25.28 -16.32 3.18
CA ASN A 52 24.73 -14.98 3.24
C ASN A 52 24.12 -14.52 1.89
N ALA A 53 24.79 -14.86 0.78
CA ALA A 53 24.31 -14.50 -0.57
C ALA A 53 22.98 -15.17 -0.89
N VAL A 54 22.86 -16.49 -0.71
CA VAL A 54 21.61 -17.20 -1.01
C VAL A 54 20.47 -16.77 -0.10
N ALA A 55 20.74 -16.51 1.18
CA ALA A 55 19.73 -16.01 2.11
C ALA A 55 19.22 -14.61 1.70
N ARG A 56 20.11 -13.74 1.21
CA ARG A 56 19.73 -12.43 0.66
C ARG A 56 18.95 -12.54 -0.64
N ILE A 57 19.31 -13.48 -1.51
CA ILE A 57 18.59 -13.75 -2.76
C ILE A 57 17.17 -14.23 -2.43
N SER A 58 17.01 -15.17 -1.51
CA SER A 58 15.70 -15.67 -1.07
C SER A 58 14.84 -14.56 -0.43
N ALA A 59 15.45 -13.68 0.37
CA ALA A 59 14.76 -12.55 0.95
C ALA A 59 14.32 -11.54 -0.12
N LEU A 60 15.19 -11.27 -1.11
CA LEU A 60 14.89 -10.37 -2.21
C LEU A 60 13.76 -10.90 -3.10
N ASP A 61 13.81 -12.19 -3.45
CA ASP A 61 12.74 -12.87 -4.20
C ASP A 61 11.39 -12.72 -3.50
N LEU A 62 11.36 -12.95 -2.20
CA LEU A 62 10.17 -12.80 -1.37
C LEU A 62 9.64 -11.36 -1.36
N GLU A 63 10.51 -10.36 -1.13
CA GLU A 63 10.12 -8.94 -1.09
C GLU A 63 9.58 -8.48 -2.44
N ILE A 64 10.22 -8.86 -3.54
CA ILE A 64 9.75 -8.47 -4.87
C ILE A 64 8.42 -9.15 -5.21
N LYS A 65 8.26 -10.46 -4.92
CA LYS A 65 6.99 -11.16 -5.10
C LYS A 65 5.87 -10.48 -4.34
N PHE A 66 6.11 -10.09 -3.10
CA PHE A 66 5.15 -9.35 -2.30
C PHE A 66 4.83 -7.98 -2.92
N CYS A 67 5.83 -7.23 -3.36
CA CYS A 67 5.63 -5.96 -4.04
C CYS A 67 4.79 -6.10 -5.32
N VAL A 68 5.03 -7.15 -6.12
CA VAL A 68 4.26 -7.46 -7.32
C VAL A 68 2.79 -7.73 -6.98
N GLU A 69 2.53 -8.53 -5.94
CA GLU A 69 1.16 -8.78 -5.49
C GLU A 69 0.45 -7.49 -5.04
N GLN A 70 1.14 -6.61 -4.31
CA GLN A 70 0.58 -5.31 -3.92
C GLN A 70 0.32 -4.41 -5.14
N LEU A 71 1.23 -4.40 -6.12
CA LEU A 71 1.07 -3.64 -7.37
C LEU A 71 -0.17 -4.09 -8.15
N LEU A 72 -0.39 -5.40 -8.27
CA LEU A 72 -1.56 -5.96 -8.94
C LEU A 72 -2.86 -5.61 -8.22
N LYS A 73 -2.88 -5.64 -6.88
CA LYS A 73 -4.02 -5.19 -6.07
C LYS A 73 -4.31 -3.70 -6.24
N VAL A 74 -3.26 -2.88 -6.31
CA VAL A 74 -3.42 -1.44 -6.58
C VAL A 74 -3.99 -1.22 -7.97
N ALA A 75 -3.52 -1.95 -8.99
CA ALA A 75 -4.05 -1.87 -10.35
C ALA A 75 -5.55 -2.21 -10.40
N GLU A 76 -5.95 -3.30 -9.75
CA GLU A 76 -7.36 -3.71 -9.62
C GLU A 76 -8.19 -2.64 -8.90
N SER A 77 -7.71 -2.10 -7.80
CA SER A 77 -8.40 -1.04 -7.05
C SER A 77 -8.54 0.27 -7.84
N VAL A 78 -7.53 0.61 -8.66
CA VAL A 78 -7.58 1.77 -9.58
C VAL A 78 -8.63 1.53 -10.67
N GLU A 79 -8.68 0.33 -11.26
CA GLU A 79 -9.67 -0.04 -12.28
C GLU A 79 -11.10 0.04 -11.71
N GLU A 80 -11.34 -0.54 -10.52
CA GLU A 80 -12.63 -0.51 -9.84
C GLU A 80 -13.04 0.92 -9.45
N SER A 81 -12.12 1.70 -8.90
CA SER A 81 -12.34 3.11 -8.54
C SER A 81 -12.65 3.97 -9.76
N SER A 82 -11.90 3.76 -10.85
CA SER A 82 -12.11 4.45 -12.12
C SER A 82 -13.50 4.14 -12.70
N ALA A 83 -13.93 2.88 -12.65
CA ALA A 83 -15.27 2.48 -13.09
C ALA A 83 -16.37 3.16 -12.24
N GLY A 84 -16.18 3.24 -10.91
CA GLY A 84 -17.10 3.93 -10.00
C GLY A 84 -17.17 5.44 -10.27
N ILE A 85 -16.03 6.07 -10.51
CA ILE A 85 -15.98 7.51 -10.86
C ILE A 85 -16.62 7.79 -12.23
N PHE A 86 -16.37 6.91 -13.20
CA PHE A 86 -17.00 6.99 -14.52
C PHE A 86 -18.53 6.91 -14.43
N GLN A 87 -19.04 5.97 -13.63
CA GLN A 87 -20.48 5.85 -13.39
C GLN A 87 -21.04 7.10 -12.71
N ALA A 88 -20.38 7.60 -11.67
CA ALA A 88 -20.78 8.82 -10.97
C ALA A 88 -20.79 10.05 -11.89
N ALA A 89 -19.80 10.19 -12.78
CA ALA A 89 -19.77 11.24 -13.79
C ALA A 89 -20.91 11.08 -14.84
N SER A 90 -21.23 9.82 -15.18
CA SER A 90 -22.36 9.53 -16.08
C SER A 90 -23.70 9.87 -15.44
N ASP A 91 -23.86 9.54 -14.17
CA ASP A 91 -25.07 9.86 -13.40
C ASP A 91 -25.22 11.39 -13.21
N ALA A 92 -24.11 12.08 -12.94
CA ALA A 92 -24.07 13.55 -12.84
C ALA A 92 -24.48 14.22 -14.16
N ALA A 93 -23.98 13.72 -15.29
CA ALA A 93 -24.39 14.19 -16.61
C ALA A 93 -25.88 13.89 -16.90
N GLY A 94 -26.36 12.70 -16.47
CA GLY A 94 -27.80 12.34 -16.58
C GLY A 94 -28.68 13.24 -15.72
N VAL A 95 -28.28 13.53 -14.50
CA VAL A 95 -28.98 14.47 -13.62
C VAL A 95 -28.94 15.88 -14.19
N SER A 96 -27.79 16.31 -14.77
CA SER A 96 -27.67 17.59 -15.47
C SER A 96 -28.67 17.69 -16.63
N GLY A 97 -28.79 16.63 -17.44
CA GLY A 97 -29.76 16.57 -18.53
C GLY A 97 -31.21 16.68 -18.05
N VAL A 98 -31.56 16.04 -16.93
CA VAL A 98 -32.91 16.13 -16.33
C VAL A 98 -33.19 17.55 -15.78
N VAL A 99 -32.18 18.17 -15.16
CA VAL A 99 -32.27 19.55 -14.66
C VAL A 99 -32.34 20.52 -15.81
N ALA A 100 -31.62 20.28 -16.94
CA ALA A 100 -31.69 21.09 -18.14
C ALA A 100 -33.13 21.08 -18.73
N GLY A 101 -33.79 19.91 -18.82
CA GLY A 101 -35.18 19.82 -19.25
C GLY A 101 -36.14 20.58 -18.34
N ARG A 102 -35.94 20.52 -17.03
CA ARG A 102 -36.74 21.32 -16.06
C ARG A 102 -36.43 22.82 -16.13
N HIS A 103 -35.19 23.16 -16.50
CA HIS A 103 -34.80 24.53 -16.70
C HIS A 103 -35.40 25.16 -17.94
N GLU A 104 -35.54 24.38 -19.01
CA GLU A 104 -36.29 24.77 -20.20
C GLU A 104 -37.78 25.06 -19.87
N ASP A 105 -38.41 24.18 -19.06
CA ASP A 105 -39.73 24.42 -18.50
C ASP A 105 -39.80 25.68 -17.63
N LEU A 106 -38.77 25.92 -16.80
CA LEU A 106 -38.67 27.11 -15.96
C LEU A 106 -38.53 28.39 -16.82
N THR A 107 -37.69 28.33 -17.88
CA THR A 107 -37.51 29.45 -18.81
C THR A 107 -38.78 29.78 -19.53
N ASN A 108 -39.50 28.74 -19.98
CA ASN A 108 -40.83 28.89 -20.56
C ASN A 108 -41.83 29.46 -19.54
N THR A 109 -41.77 29.00 -18.31
CA THR A 109 -42.59 29.55 -17.19
C THR A 109 -42.28 31.02 -16.92
N ILE A 110 -40.97 31.42 -16.97
CA ILE A 110 -40.55 32.82 -16.82
C ILE A 110 -41.08 33.68 -17.95
N ILE A 111 -41.06 33.18 -19.18
CA ILE A 111 -41.64 33.87 -20.38
C ILE A 111 -43.14 34.03 -20.18
N GLU A 112 -43.86 32.93 -19.81
CA GLU A 112 -45.31 32.95 -19.59
C GLU A 112 -45.67 33.91 -18.42
N VAL A 113 -44.91 33.93 -17.35
CA VAL A 113 -45.16 34.85 -16.21
C VAL A 113 -44.84 36.29 -16.59
N SER A 114 -43.82 36.52 -17.48
CA SER A 114 -43.48 37.84 -17.99
C SER A 114 -44.62 38.39 -18.88
N GLU A 115 -45.18 37.55 -19.75
CA GLU A 115 -46.36 37.88 -20.56
C GLU A 115 -47.61 38.10 -19.72
N ALA A 116 -47.83 37.29 -18.68
CA ALA A 116 -48.91 37.47 -17.71
C ALA A 116 -48.79 38.78 -16.95
N SER A 117 -47.52 39.16 -16.55
CA SER A 117 -47.25 40.43 -15.86
C SER A 117 -47.54 41.64 -16.78
N THR A 118 -47.20 41.54 -18.07
CA THR A 118 -47.53 42.58 -19.06
C THR A 118 -49.03 42.68 -19.27
N ASN A 119 -49.76 41.56 -19.30
CA ASN A 119 -51.21 41.53 -19.35
C ASN A 119 -51.86 42.05 -18.08
N VAL A 120 -51.22 41.87 -16.91
CA VAL A 120 -51.69 42.44 -15.65
C VAL A 120 -51.57 43.96 -15.64
N LEU A 121 -50.47 44.53 -16.21
CA LEU A 121 -50.34 45.98 -16.39
C LEU A 121 -51.45 46.56 -17.25
N GLU A 122 -51.88 45.84 -18.27
CA GLU A 122 -53.01 46.23 -19.12
C GLU A 122 -54.39 46.09 -18.41
N LYS A 123 -54.41 45.28 -17.35
CA LYS A 123 -55.65 44.97 -16.63
C LYS A 123 -55.66 45.47 -15.17
N ILE A 124 -54.87 46.45 -14.83
CA ILE A 124 -54.85 47.11 -13.48
C ILE A 124 -56.21 47.55 -13.02
N ASP A 125 -57.11 47.86 -13.93
CA ASP A 125 -58.51 48.26 -13.64
C ASP A 125 -59.45 47.10 -13.25
N ALA A 126 -59.08 45.88 -13.48
CA ALA A 126 -59.93 44.73 -13.15
C ALA A 126 -59.68 44.14 -11.74
N GLY A 127 -58.77 44.65 -11.02
CA GLY A 127 -58.47 44.61 -9.58
C GLY A 127 -58.06 43.32 -8.91
N GLN A 128 -58.85 42.91 -8.02
CA GLN A 128 -58.56 42.07 -6.86
C GLN A 128 -58.25 40.60 -7.17
N LYS A 129 -58.73 40.08 -8.27
CA LYS A 129 -58.61 38.65 -8.61
C LYS A 129 -57.20 38.29 -9.01
N GLU A 130 -56.53 39.18 -9.75
CA GLU A 130 -55.18 38.97 -10.24
C GLU A 130 -54.11 39.11 -9.13
N LEU A 131 -54.35 39.92 -8.11
CA LEU A 131 -53.50 40.00 -6.89
C LEU A 131 -53.54 38.71 -6.09
N THR A 132 -54.66 37.98 -6.14
CA THR A 132 -54.77 36.64 -5.52
C THR A 132 -53.90 35.64 -6.25
N ASP A 133 -53.81 35.72 -7.59
CA ASP A 133 -52.98 34.86 -8.42
C ASP A 133 -51.50 35.12 -8.19
N ILE A 134 -51.08 36.39 -8.02
CA ILE A 134 -49.72 36.75 -7.66
C ILE A 134 -49.34 36.17 -6.28
N ARG A 135 -50.24 36.19 -5.33
CA ARG A 135 -50.07 35.58 -3.99
C ARG A 135 -49.88 34.07 -4.06
N GLN A 136 -50.66 33.41 -4.94
CA GLN A 136 -50.50 31.97 -5.15
C GLN A 136 -49.17 31.62 -5.77
N LEU A 137 -48.72 32.35 -6.81
CA LEU A 137 -47.44 32.16 -7.47
C LEU A 137 -46.27 32.33 -6.51
N SER A 138 -46.37 33.28 -5.61
CA SER A 138 -45.38 33.51 -4.53
C SER A 138 -45.31 32.32 -3.57
N SER A 139 -46.47 31.74 -3.21
CA SER A 139 -46.54 30.55 -2.35
C SER A 139 -45.88 29.32 -3.00
N ASP A 140 -46.11 29.06 -4.26
CA ASP A 140 -45.55 27.93 -4.97
C ASP A 140 -44.04 28.05 -5.12
N THR A 141 -43.52 29.27 -5.26
CA THR A 141 -42.07 29.54 -5.33
C THR A 141 -41.38 29.31 -3.97
N ILE A 142 -42.09 29.56 -2.87
CA ILE A 142 -41.59 29.22 -1.52
C ILE A 142 -41.42 27.71 -1.38
N VAL A 143 -42.43 26.94 -1.78
CA VAL A 143 -42.40 25.47 -1.73
C VAL A 143 -41.25 24.93 -2.60
N ALA A 144 -41.10 25.48 -3.81
CA ALA A 144 -40.00 25.12 -4.70
C ALA A 144 -38.60 25.44 -4.11
N SER A 145 -38.50 26.57 -3.41
CA SER A 145 -37.25 26.98 -2.75
C SER A 145 -36.88 26.11 -1.52
N GLU A 146 -37.90 25.66 -0.76
CA GLU A 146 -37.72 24.70 0.34
C GLU A 146 -37.22 23.32 -0.19
N THR A 147 -37.76 22.89 -1.33
CA THR A 147 -37.28 21.66 -1.98
C THR A 147 -35.82 21.78 -2.43
N MET A 148 -35.45 22.93 -3.01
CA MET A 148 -34.06 23.20 -3.42
C MET A 148 -33.10 23.30 -2.24
N SER A 149 -33.54 23.78 -1.08
CA SER A 149 -32.76 23.77 0.17
C SER A 149 -32.46 22.34 0.64
N SER A 150 -33.43 21.44 0.52
CA SER A 150 -33.27 20.01 0.83
C SER A 150 -32.29 19.33 -0.14
N ASP A 151 -32.33 19.69 -1.42
CA ASP A 151 -31.37 19.13 -2.41
C ASP A 151 -29.94 19.61 -2.17
N MET A 152 -29.76 20.84 -1.67
CA MET A 152 -28.44 21.37 -1.29
C MET A 152 -27.88 20.71 -0.02
N GLU A 153 -28.73 20.32 0.91
CA GLU A 153 -28.34 19.58 2.12
C GLU A 153 -27.84 18.17 1.75
N ASN A 154 -28.53 17.48 0.84
CA ASN A 154 -28.09 16.19 0.30
C ASN A 154 -26.75 16.29 -0.47
N LEU A 155 -26.52 17.39 -1.18
CA LEU A 155 -25.27 17.63 -1.89
C LEU A 155 -24.11 17.84 -0.90
N ALA A 156 -24.35 18.51 0.22
CA ALA A 156 -23.35 18.70 1.26
C ALA A 156 -22.90 17.38 1.92
N ASP A 157 -23.83 16.43 2.09
CA ASP A 157 -23.54 15.10 2.63
C ASP A 157 -22.63 14.29 1.68
N VAL A 158 -22.93 14.31 0.37
CA VAL A 158 -22.12 13.63 -0.66
C VAL A 158 -20.69 14.20 -0.72
N ILE A 159 -20.55 15.52 -0.61
CA ILE A 159 -19.25 16.22 -0.53
C ILE A 159 -18.48 15.80 0.71
N GLY A 160 -19.19 15.62 1.84
CA GLY A 160 -18.59 15.13 3.09
C GLY A 160 -18.00 13.71 2.95
N GLU A 161 -18.66 12.84 2.22
CA GLU A 161 -18.13 11.49 1.92
C GLU A 161 -16.91 11.52 0.99
N MET A 162 -16.94 12.38 -0.04
CA MET A 162 -15.78 12.55 -0.93
C MET A 162 -14.53 13.04 -0.17
N THR A 163 -14.69 13.94 0.77
CA THR A 163 -13.58 14.43 1.59
C THR A 163 -12.91 13.28 2.37
N LYS A 164 -13.69 12.37 2.95
CA LYS A 164 -13.16 11.21 3.69
C LYS A 164 -12.31 10.30 2.79
N VAL A 165 -12.79 10.02 1.58
CA VAL A 165 -12.07 9.19 0.61
C VAL A 165 -10.74 9.82 0.20
N ILE A 166 -10.71 11.13 -0.01
CA ILE A 166 -9.50 11.88 -0.34
C ILE A 166 -8.48 11.83 0.82
N ASP A 167 -8.93 11.96 2.05
CA ASP A 167 -8.08 11.87 3.25
C ASP A 167 -7.47 10.47 3.39
N GLU A 168 -8.23 9.41 3.10
CA GLU A 168 -7.72 8.03 3.11
C GLU A 168 -6.65 7.81 2.04
N ILE A 169 -6.86 8.31 0.82
CA ILE A 169 -5.86 8.21 -0.28
C ILE A 169 -4.58 8.97 0.08
N ASN A 170 -4.69 10.15 0.70
CA ASN A 170 -3.55 10.95 1.14
C ASN A 170 -2.74 10.24 2.25
N ALA A 171 -3.43 9.56 3.16
CA ALA A 171 -2.78 8.75 4.21
C ALA A 171 -2.00 7.57 3.59
N ILE A 172 -2.59 6.85 2.63
CA ILE A 172 -1.94 5.74 1.90
C ILE A 172 -0.70 6.25 1.14
N SER A 173 -0.81 7.39 0.44
CA SER A 173 0.30 8.01 -0.29
C SER A 173 1.45 8.39 0.65
N SER A 174 1.15 9.00 1.79
CA SER A 174 2.15 9.38 2.79
C SER A 174 2.85 8.17 3.39
N GLN A 175 2.14 7.07 3.61
CA GLN A 175 2.71 5.81 4.09
C GLN A 175 3.59 5.14 3.03
N THR A 176 3.18 5.20 1.76
CA THR A 176 3.97 4.70 0.62
C THR A 176 5.26 5.50 0.45
N ASN A 177 5.20 6.81 0.65
CA ASN A 177 6.37 7.70 0.63
C ASN A 177 7.37 7.37 1.77
N LEU A 178 6.87 7.09 2.98
CA LEU A 178 7.72 6.65 4.09
C LEU A 178 8.35 5.27 3.86
N LEU A 179 7.60 4.34 3.26
CA LEU A 179 8.11 3.00 2.92
C LEU A 179 9.17 3.07 1.83
N SER A 180 8.95 3.88 0.80
CA SER A 180 9.93 4.09 -0.27
C SER A 180 11.19 4.82 0.21
N LEU A 181 11.05 5.79 1.12
CA LEU A 181 12.17 6.47 1.76
C LEU A 181 13.04 5.47 2.57
N ASN A 182 12.40 4.61 3.35
CA ASN A 182 13.10 3.57 4.10
C ASN A 182 13.80 2.58 3.15
N ALA A 183 13.15 2.23 2.03
CA ALA A 183 13.76 1.37 1.01
C ALA A 183 14.96 2.05 0.31
N SER A 184 14.88 3.36 0.00
CA SER A 184 16.00 4.13 -0.56
C SER A 184 17.17 4.22 0.42
N ILE A 185 16.90 4.41 1.71
CA ILE A 185 17.94 4.45 2.76
C ILE A 185 18.65 3.09 2.86
N GLU A 186 17.91 1.99 2.85
CA GLU A 186 18.49 0.65 2.96
C GLU A 186 19.21 0.24 1.66
N ALA A 187 18.69 0.67 0.49
CA ALA A 187 19.38 0.51 -0.79
C ALA A 187 20.70 1.31 -0.85
N ALA A 188 20.73 2.53 -0.32
CA ALA A 188 21.94 3.33 -0.20
C ALA A 188 22.94 2.69 0.76
N ARG A 189 22.46 2.06 1.83
CA ARG A 189 23.27 1.35 2.82
C ARG A 189 23.93 0.09 2.25
N ALA A 190 23.33 -0.51 1.22
CA ALA A 190 23.86 -1.67 0.48
C ALA A 190 24.91 -1.30 -0.59
N GLY A 191 25.20 -0.02 -0.81
CA GLY A 191 26.25 0.47 -1.71
C GLY A 191 26.04 0.08 -3.17
N GLU A 192 27.08 -0.39 -3.86
CA GLU A 192 27.02 -0.77 -5.29
C GLU A 192 25.95 -1.85 -5.60
N ALA A 193 25.73 -2.79 -4.65
CA ALA A 193 24.72 -3.83 -4.82
C ALA A 193 23.26 -3.31 -4.72
N GLY A 194 23.09 -2.13 -4.12
CA GLY A 194 21.79 -1.50 -3.94
C GLY A 194 21.36 -0.54 -5.04
N LYS A 195 22.22 -0.20 -6.01
CA LYS A 195 21.94 0.84 -7.03
C LYS A 195 20.63 0.62 -7.81
N GLY A 196 20.33 -0.61 -8.22
CA GLY A 196 19.08 -0.93 -8.92
C GLY A 196 17.85 -0.76 -8.02
N PHE A 197 17.99 -1.08 -6.73
CA PHE A 197 16.95 -0.90 -5.73
C PHE A 197 16.69 0.56 -5.39
N ALA A 198 17.75 1.38 -5.31
CA ALA A 198 17.62 2.81 -5.08
C ALA A 198 16.77 3.48 -6.16
N VAL A 199 17.00 3.14 -7.43
CA VAL A 199 16.22 3.68 -8.56
C VAL A 199 14.74 3.30 -8.46
N VAL A 200 14.41 2.07 -8.11
CA VAL A 200 13.01 1.62 -7.94
C VAL A 200 12.36 2.30 -6.74
N ALA A 201 13.07 2.42 -5.63
CA ALA A 201 12.58 3.09 -4.44
C ALA A 201 12.35 4.59 -4.65
N ASP A 202 13.24 5.25 -5.41
CA ASP A 202 13.07 6.66 -5.80
C ASP A 202 11.91 6.85 -6.78
N GLU A 203 11.67 5.92 -7.70
CA GLU A 203 10.51 5.92 -8.60
C GLU A 203 9.20 5.75 -7.83
N ILE A 204 9.15 4.81 -6.87
CA ILE A 204 7.98 4.63 -5.98
C ILE A 204 7.75 5.89 -5.14
N ARG A 205 8.82 6.54 -4.68
CA ARG A 205 8.75 7.79 -3.94
C ARG A 205 8.19 8.91 -4.81
N SER A 206 8.66 9.02 -6.06
CA SER A 206 8.16 9.98 -7.03
C SER A 206 6.67 9.77 -7.33
N LEU A 207 6.24 8.51 -7.50
CA LEU A 207 4.83 8.16 -7.70
C LEU A 207 3.97 8.51 -6.47
N ALA A 208 4.48 8.28 -5.28
CA ALA A 208 3.80 8.64 -4.03
C ALA A 208 3.71 10.17 -3.86
N ASP A 209 4.77 10.91 -4.17
CA ASP A 209 4.75 12.37 -4.14
C ASP A 209 3.80 12.95 -5.21
N GLU A 210 3.75 12.37 -6.40
CA GLU A 210 2.82 12.74 -7.46
C GLU A 210 1.36 12.43 -7.07
N THR A 211 1.11 11.28 -6.45
CA THR A 211 -0.21 10.93 -5.91
C THR A 211 -0.63 11.90 -4.80
N LYS A 212 0.30 12.31 -3.94
CA LYS A 212 0.08 13.31 -2.89
C LYS A 212 -0.25 14.70 -3.46
N ALA A 213 0.44 15.10 -4.51
CA ALA A 213 0.15 16.36 -5.22
C ALA A 213 -1.25 16.34 -5.86
N LEU A 214 -1.63 15.20 -6.47
CA LEU A 214 -2.95 14.99 -7.04
C LEU A 214 -4.07 15.03 -5.99
N THR A 215 -3.90 14.40 -4.84
CA THR A 215 -4.89 14.43 -3.74
C THR A 215 -5.00 15.82 -3.11
N THR A 216 -3.91 16.58 -3.04
CA THR A 216 -3.94 17.97 -2.58
C THR A 216 -4.79 18.85 -3.53
N ASN A 217 -4.57 18.72 -4.83
CA ASN A 217 -5.37 19.43 -5.84
C ASN A 217 -6.85 19.01 -5.81
N MET A 218 -7.14 17.72 -5.55
CA MET A 218 -8.53 17.24 -5.36
C MET A 218 -9.18 17.83 -4.10
N SER A 219 -8.45 17.94 -2.99
CA SER A 219 -8.95 18.59 -1.75
C SER A 219 -9.33 20.04 -1.99
N GLU A 220 -8.49 20.80 -2.70
CA GLU A 220 -8.78 22.20 -3.05
C GLU A 220 -10.03 22.30 -3.94
N PHE A 221 -10.20 21.38 -4.88
CA PHE A 221 -11.38 21.32 -5.74
C PHE A 221 -12.65 21.02 -4.97
N VAL A 222 -12.64 20.02 -4.08
CA VAL A 222 -13.80 19.64 -3.23
C VAL A 222 -14.18 20.77 -2.26
N GLU A 223 -13.21 21.47 -1.71
CA GLU A 223 -13.46 22.66 -0.86
C GLU A 223 -14.08 23.81 -1.67
N GLY A 224 -13.65 24.02 -2.92
CA GLY A 224 -14.26 24.96 -3.85
C GLY A 224 -15.73 24.65 -4.16
N VAL A 225 -16.07 23.38 -4.38
CA VAL A 225 -17.45 22.92 -4.61
C VAL A 225 -18.29 23.11 -3.35
N ARG A 226 -17.73 22.80 -2.17
CA ARG A 226 -18.38 23.01 -0.86
C ARG A 226 -18.72 24.48 -0.61
N ALA A 227 -17.78 25.38 -0.91
CA ALA A 227 -17.99 26.81 -0.78
C ALA A 227 -19.11 27.31 -1.72
N ALA A 228 -19.18 26.81 -2.94
CA ALA A 228 -20.23 27.15 -3.91
C ALA A 228 -21.61 26.62 -3.47
N SER A 229 -21.69 25.38 -2.92
CA SER A 229 -22.91 24.79 -2.38
C SER A 229 -23.47 25.59 -1.19
N ASN A 230 -22.60 25.92 -0.22
CA ASN A 230 -22.99 26.73 0.94
C ASN A 230 -23.50 28.13 0.53
N LYS A 231 -22.89 28.75 -0.45
CA LYS A 231 -23.32 30.05 -1.01
C LYS A 231 -24.70 29.95 -1.70
N SER A 232 -24.97 28.82 -2.36
CA SER A 232 -26.27 28.56 -3.00
C SER A 232 -27.39 28.37 -1.95
N ALA A 233 -27.12 27.61 -0.87
CA ALA A 233 -28.07 27.41 0.24
C ALA A 233 -28.41 28.73 0.94
N GLU A 234 -27.40 29.60 1.16
CA GLU A 234 -27.62 30.94 1.70
C GLU A 234 -28.46 31.81 0.77
N SER A 235 -28.26 31.74 -0.53
CA SER A 235 -29.04 32.45 -1.56
C SER A 235 -30.52 32.02 -1.57
N VAL A 236 -30.80 30.71 -1.40
CA VAL A 236 -32.16 30.15 -1.30
C VAL A 236 -32.89 30.68 -0.05
N ASN A 237 -32.20 30.67 1.09
CA ASN A 237 -32.78 31.22 2.33
C ASN A 237 -33.11 32.75 2.22
N GLN A 238 -32.22 33.47 1.49
CA GLN A 238 -32.47 34.89 1.19
C GLN A 238 -33.66 35.07 0.22
N ALA A 239 -33.81 34.18 -0.78
CA ALA A 239 -34.93 34.21 -1.72
C ALA A 239 -36.27 33.92 -0.99
N ILE A 240 -36.32 32.96 -0.03
CA ILE A 240 -37.50 32.68 0.79
C ILE A 240 -37.84 33.90 1.65
N ALA A 241 -36.86 34.56 2.24
CA ALA A 241 -37.06 35.78 3.04
C ALA A 241 -37.61 36.95 2.18
N ALA A 242 -37.09 37.10 0.95
CA ALA A 242 -37.56 38.11 0.00
C ALA A 242 -39.01 37.84 -0.44
N LEU A 243 -39.40 36.60 -0.72
CA LEU A 243 -40.74 36.21 -1.10
C LEU A 243 -41.79 36.41 0.01
N LYS A 244 -41.42 36.14 1.29
CA LYS A 244 -42.27 36.46 2.42
C LYS A 244 -42.50 37.98 2.53
N THR A 245 -41.46 38.78 2.30
CA THR A 245 -41.55 40.24 2.26
C THR A 245 -42.45 40.74 1.13
N VAL A 246 -42.42 40.08 -0.03
CA VAL A 246 -43.31 40.36 -1.18
C VAL A 246 -44.78 40.06 -0.81
N ASN A 247 -45.05 38.91 -0.16
CA ASN A 247 -46.41 38.56 0.29
C ASN A 247 -46.98 39.58 1.29
N ASP A 248 -46.19 40.03 2.26
CA ASP A 248 -46.61 41.05 3.21
C ASP A 248 -46.92 42.38 2.49
N LYS A 249 -46.11 42.74 1.51
CA LYS A 249 -46.31 43.94 0.69
C LYS A 249 -47.50 43.85 -0.24
N VAL A 250 -47.83 42.69 -0.78
CA VAL A 250 -49.05 42.47 -1.54
C VAL A 250 -50.28 42.73 -0.68
N VAL A 251 -50.24 42.33 0.60
CA VAL A 251 -51.30 42.63 1.57
C VAL A 251 -51.40 44.15 1.85
N ASP A 252 -50.29 44.86 1.91
CA ASP A 252 -50.25 46.31 2.09
C ASP A 252 -50.73 47.04 0.82
N VAL A 253 -50.45 46.50 -0.38
CA VAL A 253 -50.92 47.09 -1.66
C VAL A 253 -52.44 47.05 -1.83
N TRP A 254 -53.11 46.15 -1.14
CA TRP A 254 -54.57 46.14 -1.07
C TRP A 254 -55.18 47.41 -0.53
N LYS A 255 -54.41 48.13 0.24
CA LYS A 255 -54.89 49.38 0.95
C LYS A 255 -54.63 50.64 0.17
N ILE A 256 -53.85 50.60 -0.89
CA ILE A 256 -53.43 51.83 -1.58
C ILE A 256 -53.43 51.60 -3.10
N ASN A 257 -54.51 51.90 -3.79
CA ASN A 257 -54.70 51.75 -5.22
C ASN A 257 -53.69 52.47 -6.15
N GLU A 258 -53.01 53.47 -5.65
CA GLU A 258 -52.05 54.27 -6.43
C GLU A 258 -50.59 53.71 -6.45
N GLU A 259 -50.26 52.76 -5.54
CA GLU A 259 -48.91 52.13 -5.51
C GLU A 259 -48.76 50.88 -6.37
N ASN A 260 -49.87 50.39 -6.96
CA ASN A 260 -49.88 49.13 -7.77
C ASN A 260 -48.97 49.17 -8.96
N GLU A 261 -48.79 50.27 -9.68
CA GLU A 261 -47.85 50.40 -10.80
C GLU A 261 -46.42 50.23 -10.39
N LYS A 262 -46.04 50.76 -9.18
CA LYS A 262 -44.67 50.63 -8.65
C LYS A 262 -44.37 49.18 -8.25
N HIS A 263 -45.38 48.46 -7.71
CA HIS A 263 -45.22 47.07 -7.30
C HIS A 263 -45.13 46.11 -8.48
N VAL A 264 -45.86 46.36 -9.60
CA VAL A 264 -45.74 45.57 -10.82
C VAL A 264 -44.39 45.80 -11.48
N ALA A 265 -43.82 47.01 -11.44
CA ALA A 265 -42.46 47.26 -11.89
C ALA A 265 -41.43 46.46 -11.05
N ALA A 266 -41.61 46.38 -9.69
CA ALA A 266 -40.75 45.58 -8.82
C ALA A 266 -40.84 44.05 -9.10
N ILE A 267 -42.03 43.58 -9.51
CA ILE A 267 -42.19 42.16 -9.96
C ILE A 267 -41.46 41.93 -11.29
N THR A 268 -41.50 42.88 -12.24
CA THR A 268 -40.80 42.80 -13.51
C THR A 268 -39.26 42.77 -13.31
N ASP A 269 -38.75 43.57 -12.36
CA ASP A 269 -37.32 43.55 -11.98
C ASP A 269 -36.92 42.18 -11.35
N SER A 270 -37.81 41.60 -10.54
CA SER A 270 -37.58 40.29 -9.93
C SER A 270 -37.55 39.14 -10.97
N ILE A 271 -38.37 39.24 -12.00
CA ILE A 271 -38.41 38.31 -13.15
C ILE A 271 -37.12 38.45 -13.96
N SER A 272 -36.63 39.70 -14.20
CA SER A 272 -35.35 39.96 -14.85
C SER A 272 -34.18 39.33 -14.07
N ASN A 273 -34.19 39.45 -12.72
CA ASN A 273 -33.23 38.80 -11.85
C ASN A 273 -33.32 37.25 -11.91
N LEU A 274 -34.55 36.69 -12.01
CA LEU A 274 -34.76 35.26 -12.17
C LEU A 274 -34.25 34.76 -13.52
N ALA A 275 -34.41 35.56 -14.60
CA ALA A 275 -33.84 35.25 -15.91
C ALA A 275 -32.31 35.25 -15.87
N ALA A 276 -31.69 36.20 -15.14
CA ALA A 276 -30.25 36.23 -14.96
C ALA A 276 -29.73 35.00 -14.15
N VAL A 277 -30.43 34.63 -13.06
CA VAL A 277 -30.16 33.41 -12.29
C VAL A 277 -30.35 32.16 -13.14
N SER A 278 -31.35 32.15 -14.01
CA SER A 278 -31.63 31.09 -15.00
C SER A 278 -30.47 30.94 -15.99
N GLU A 279 -29.90 32.04 -16.51
CA GLU A 279 -28.69 32.00 -17.36
C GLU A 279 -27.48 31.46 -16.59
N GLU A 280 -27.34 31.81 -15.32
CA GLU A 280 -26.23 31.30 -14.47
C GLU A 280 -26.36 29.79 -14.21
N ILE A 281 -27.58 29.29 -13.97
CA ILE A 281 -27.85 27.85 -13.86
C ILE A 281 -27.54 27.14 -15.18
N SER A 282 -27.97 27.66 -16.31
CA SER A 282 -27.65 27.10 -17.63
C SER A 282 -26.15 27.01 -17.88
N SER A 283 -25.41 28.08 -17.53
CA SER A 283 -23.95 28.11 -17.63
C SER A 283 -23.29 27.05 -16.70
N SER A 284 -23.79 26.94 -15.47
CA SER A 284 -23.28 25.95 -14.49
C SER A 284 -23.52 24.51 -14.97
N MET A 285 -24.63 24.26 -15.67
CA MET A 285 -24.97 22.96 -16.22
C MET A 285 -24.09 22.57 -17.40
N ALA A 286 -23.80 23.52 -18.30
CA ALA A 286 -22.83 23.32 -19.36
C ALA A 286 -21.42 23.02 -18.80
N GLU A 287 -21.06 23.69 -17.70
CA GLU A 287 -19.81 23.38 -16.99
C GLU A 287 -19.81 21.98 -16.37
N ILE A 288 -20.90 21.54 -15.75
CA ILE A 288 -21.03 20.17 -15.20
C ILE A 288 -20.91 19.13 -16.33
N GLU A 289 -21.53 19.37 -17.46
CA GLU A 289 -21.47 18.48 -18.61
C GLU A 289 -20.04 18.38 -19.18
N ALA A 290 -19.37 19.54 -19.33
CA ALA A 290 -17.99 19.60 -19.78
C ALA A 290 -17.05 18.86 -18.78
N ARG A 291 -17.20 19.14 -17.47
CA ARG A 291 -16.41 18.46 -16.43
C ARG A 291 -16.70 16.97 -16.32
N SER A 292 -17.95 16.55 -16.52
CA SER A 292 -18.32 15.14 -16.58
C SER A 292 -17.65 14.43 -17.77
N SER A 293 -17.50 15.13 -18.89
CA SER A 293 -16.77 14.64 -20.06
C SER A 293 -15.28 14.52 -19.78
N GLU A 294 -14.66 15.51 -19.15
CA GLU A 294 -13.25 15.49 -18.75
C GLU A 294 -12.94 14.37 -17.72
N ILE A 295 -13.87 14.18 -16.78
CA ILE A 295 -13.76 13.08 -15.79
C ILE A 295 -13.81 11.73 -16.50
N LYS A 296 -14.72 11.54 -17.47
CA LYS A 296 -14.81 10.30 -18.26
C LYS A 296 -13.51 10.03 -19.03
N GLU A 297 -12.93 11.04 -19.67
CA GLU A 297 -11.65 10.91 -20.34
C GLU A 297 -10.52 10.55 -19.35
N SER A 298 -10.51 11.18 -18.18
CA SER A 298 -9.54 10.86 -17.11
C SER A 298 -9.72 9.42 -16.60
N CYS A 299 -10.95 8.92 -16.53
CA CYS A 299 -11.21 7.53 -16.15
C CYS A 299 -10.72 6.54 -17.20
N GLU A 300 -10.82 6.84 -18.48
CA GLU A 300 -10.25 5.99 -19.54
C GLU A 300 -8.72 5.95 -19.45
N LEU A 301 -8.06 7.08 -19.14
CA LEU A 301 -6.61 7.12 -18.89
C LEU A 301 -6.23 6.30 -17.65
N LEU A 302 -6.97 6.42 -16.55
CA LEU A 302 -6.74 5.61 -15.34
C LEU A 302 -6.89 4.12 -15.60
N LYS A 303 -7.81 3.74 -16.46
CA LYS A 303 -7.99 2.34 -16.89
C LYS A 303 -6.81 1.85 -17.72
N GLU A 304 -6.27 2.68 -18.62
CA GLU A 304 -5.05 2.38 -19.38
C GLU A 304 -3.83 2.26 -18.43
N ASP A 305 -3.73 3.15 -17.44
CA ASP A 305 -2.69 3.10 -16.41
C ASP A 305 -2.78 1.83 -15.57
N ALA A 306 -3.99 1.43 -15.16
CA ALA A 306 -4.23 0.18 -14.44
C ALA A 306 -3.83 -1.04 -15.28
N ALA A 307 -4.17 -1.05 -16.57
CA ALA A 307 -3.74 -2.11 -17.48
C ALA A 307 -2.21 -2.15 -17.64
N THR A 308 -1.57 -0.99 -17.69
CA THR A 308 -0.11 -0.86 -17.74
C THR A 308 0.54 -1.38 -16.46
N LEU A 309 0.02 -1.01 -15.27
CA LEU A 309 0.47 -1.53 -13.98
C LEU A 309 0.34 -3.05 -13.91
N ASN A 310 -0.75 -3.60 -14.42
CA ASN A 310 -0.97 -5.04 -14.49
C ASN A 310 0.06 -5.73 -15.41
N SER A 311 0.38 -5.12 -16.57
CA SER A 311 1.45 -5.60 -17.44
C SER A 311 2.82 -5.56 -16.76
N ILE A 312 3.16 -4.43 -16.12
CA ILE A 312 4.41 -4.27 -15.36
C ILE A 312 4.50 -5.31 -14.24
N GLY A 313 3.40 -5.58 -13.54
CA GLY A 313 3.34 -6.62 -12.52
C GLY A 313 3.68 -8.00 -13.09
N LYS A 314 3.10 -8.37 -14.22
CA LYS A 314 3.38 -9.64 -14.91
C LYS A 314 4.82 -9.72 -15.41
N ASP A 315 5.31 -8.67 -16.05
CA ASP A 315 6.67 -8.59 -16.56
C ASP A 315 7.69 -8.68 -15.41
N SER A 316 7.37 -8.05 -14.27
CA SER A 316 8.18 -8.13 -13.05
C SER A 316 8.21 -9.55 -12.47
N ALA A 317 7.07 -10.24 -12.44
CA ALA A 317 7.01 -11.65 -12.04
C ALA A 317 7.82 -12.55 -12.96
N ASP A 318 7.79 -12.32 -14.27
CA ASP A 318 8.61 -13.06 -15.23
C ASP A 318 10.11 -12.75 -15.07
N ALA A 319 10.47 -11.51 -14.74
CA ALA A 319 11.85 -11.10 -14.48
C ALA A 319 12.44 -11.74 -13.21
N LEU A 320 11.61 -12.31 -12.31
CA LEU A 320 12.08 -13.06 -11.14
C LEU A 320 12.56 -14.48 -11.45
N LYS A 321 12.16 -15.07 -12.58
CA LYS A 321 12.56 -16.44 -12.94
C LYS A 321 14.08 -16.67 -12.99
N PRO A 322 14.92 -15.75 -13.52
CA PRO A 322 16.37 -15.85 -13.42
C PRO A 322 16.87 -15.83 -11.96
N LEU A 323 16.22 -15.09 -11.06
CA LEU A 323 16.61 -15.02 -9.66
C LEU A 323 16.41 -16.37 -8.95
N GLU A 324 15.32 -17.07 -9.25
CA GLU A 324 15.07 -18.44 -8.76
C GLU A 324 16.13 -19.43 -9.26
N SER A 325 16.59 -19.25 -10.51
CA SER A 325 17.70 -20.05 -11.04
C SER A 325 19.02 -19.78 -10.31
N ILE A 326 19.34 -18.51 -10.06
CA ILE A 326 20.54 -18.11 -9.31
C ILE A 326 20.48 -18.65 -7.88
N GLU A 327 19.33 -18.55 -7.20
CA GLU A 327 19.12 -19.13 -5.88
C GLU A 327 19.44 -20.63 -5.87
N THR A 328 18.91 -21.34 -6.86
CA THR A 328 19.13 -22.79 -7.04
C THR A 328 20.61 -23.11 -7.27
N ASP A 329 21.30 -22.34 -8.11
CA ASP A 329 22.71 -22.56 -8.43
C ASP A 329 23.59 -22.31 -7.19
N VAL A 330 23.32 -21.25 -6.42
CA VAL A 330 24.07 -20.96 -5.18
C VAL A 330 23.75 -21.99 -4.09
N ASP A 331 22.50 -22.46 -3.98
CA ASP A 331 22.15 -23.54 -3.04
C ASP A 331 22.87 -24.86 -3.39
N ASN A 332 22.98 -25.18 -4.70
CA ASN A 332 23.74 -26.32 -5.14
C ASN A 332 25.24 -26.14 -4.85
N LEU A 333 25.79 -24.95 -5.06
CA LEU A 333 27.17 -24.63 -4.69
C LEU A 333 27.41 -24.86 -3.18
N LEU A 334 26.51 -24.38 -2.33
CA LEU A 334 26.56 -24.59 -0.88
C LEU A 334 26.54 -26.08 -0.52
N LYS A 335 25.69 -26.90 -1.17
CA LYS A 335 25.67 -28.35 -0.96
C LYS A 335 26.98 -29.02 -1.36
N HIS A 336 27.62 -28.57 -2.44
CA HIS A 336 28.94 -29.06 -2.82
C HIS A 336 30.01 -28.66 -1.80
N MET A 337 29.98 -27.43 -1.32
CA MET A 337 30.88 -26.95 -0.27
C MET A 337 30.65 -27.68 1.07
N GLY A 338 29.38 -27.94 1.42
CA GLY A 338 29.03 -28.74 2.59
C GLY A 338 29.58 -30.17 2.53
N LYS A 339 29.57 -30.82 1.35
CA LYS A 339 30.27 -32.10 1.16
C LYS A 339 31.79 -31.98 1.31
N MET A 340 32.38 -30.87 0.87
CA MET A 340 33.81 -30.65 1.12
C MET A 340 34.11 -30.52 2.61
N SER A 341 33.19 -29.98 3.42
CA SER A 341 33.35 -29.85 4.87
C SER A 341 33.35 -31.21 5.62
N GLU A 342 33.03 -32.32 4.95
CA GLU A 342 33.22 -33.67 5.52
C GLU A 342 34.68 -34.03 5.60
N ASP A 343 35.56 -33.41 4.80
CA ASP A 343 37.02 -33.55 4.92
C ASP A 343 37.51 -32.68 6.07
N PRO A 344 38.33 -33.23 6.97
CA PRO A 344 38.90 -32.49 8.13
C PRO A 344 39.59 -31.17 7.76
N PHE A 345 40.09 -31.06 6.51
CA PHE A 345 40.74 -29.83 6.03
C PHE A 345 39.73 -28.68 5.83
N TYR A 346 38.51 -29.00 5.35
CA TYR A 346 37.46 -28.03 5.07
C TYR A 346 36.36 -28.00 6.16
N ALA A 347 36.53 -28.81 7.22
CA ALA A 347 35.54 -28.84 8.29
C ALA A 347 35.44 -27.49 8.99
N LEU A 348 34.22 -27.09 9.28
CA LEU A 348 33.95 -25.91 10.09
C LEU A 348 34.50 -26.13 11.50
N ASN A 349 35.22 -25.15 12.01
CA ASN A 349 35.65 -25.19 13.42
C ASN A 349 34.46 -24.89 14.34
N GLN A 350 34.67 -25.09 15.63
CA GLN A 350 33.62 -24.87 16.63
C GLN A 350 33.10 -23.43 16.65
N ASP A 351 33.96 -22.44 16.53
CA ASP A 351 33.57 -21.03 16.56
C ASP A 351 32.76 -20.64 15.35
N GLU A 352 33.10 -21.15 14.17
CA GLU A 352 32.35 -20.98 12.92
C GLU A 352 30.96 -21.61 13.05
N LEU A 353 30.87 -22.84 13.53
CA LEU A 353 29.58 -23.53 13.75
C LEU A 353 28.73 -22.79 14.79
N TYR A 354 29.33 -22.35 15.87
CA TYR A 354 28.66 -21.57 16.92
C TYR A 354 28.12 -20.25 16.38
N SER A 355 28.84 -19.57 15.50
CA SER A 355 28.41 -18.34 14.85
C SER A 355 27.11 -18.56 14.07
N TYR A 356 27.02 -19.64 13.28
CA TYR A 356 25.79 -19.97 12.54
C TYR A 356 24.62 -20.32 13.45
N LEU A 357 24.86 -21.06 14.55
CA LEU A 357 23.82 -21.41 15.51
C LEU A 357 23.32 -20.18 16.30
N ASP A 358 24.22 -19.29 16.71
CA ASP A 358 23.85 -18.04 17.38
C ASP A 358 23.08 -17.10 16.44
N ALA A 359 23.51 -16.99 15.18
CA ALA A 359 22.80 -16.26 14.15
C ALA A 359 21.39 -16.84 13.91
N ALA A 360 21.28 -18.18 13.88
CA ALA A 360 19.99 -18.87 13.77
C ALA A 360 19.07 -18.55 14.95
N ILE A 361 19.56 -18.63 16.16
CA ILE A 361 18.80 -18.31 17.38
C ILE A 361 18.31 -16.85 17.34
N ALA A 362 19.19 -15.92 16.99
CA ALA A 362 18.85 -14.50 16.90
C ALA A 362 17.80 -14.25 15.78
N ALA A 363 17.99 -14.86 14.62
CA ALA A 363 17.07 -14.74 13.48
C ALA A 363 15.68 -15.27 13.82
N HIS A 364 15.57 -16.43 14.50
CA HIS A 364 14.28 -16.99 14.89
C HIS A 364 13.56 -16.17 15.95
N LYS A 365 14.29 -15.57 16.91
CA LYS A 365 13.71 -14.60 17.84
C LYS A 365 13.14 -13.37 17.10
N GLY A 366 13.88 -12.85 16.14
CA GLY A 366 13.43 -11.74 15.29
C GLY A 366 12.22 -12.13 14.42
N TRP A 367 12.22 -13.35 13.88
CA TRP A 367 11.11 -13.91 13.08
C TRP A 367 9.82 -13.98 13.91
N VAL A 368 9.86 -14.50 15.14
CA VAL A 368 8.70 -14.56 16.05
C VAL A 368 8.23 -13.16 16.44
N ALA A 369 9.14 -12.23 16.73
CA ALA A 369 8.79 -10.85 17.05
C ALA A 369 8.08 -10.16 15.87
N ARG A 370 8.53 -10.38 14.64
CA ARG A 370 7.90 -9.86 13.44
C ARG A 370 6.53 -10.50 13.20
N LEU A 371 6.40 -11.80 13.44
CA LEU A 371 5.12 -12.51 13.36
C LEU A 371 4.11 -11.98 14.38
N LYS A 372 4.57 -11.69 15.61
CA LYS A 372 3.77 -11.01 16.64
C LYS A 372 3.24 -9.67 16.14
N SER A 373 4.12 -8.86 15.55
CA SER A 373 3.73 -7.56 15.00
C SER A 373 2.66 -7.68 13.92
N ILE A 374 2.73 -8.70 13.04
CA ILE A 374 1.71 -8.96 12.00
C ILE A 374 0.36 -9.28 12.65
N VAL A 375 0.35 -10.14 13.69
CA VAL A 375 -0.89 -10.50 14.40
C VAL A 375 -1.50 -9.29 15.12
N GLU A 376 -0.66 -8.43 15.73
CA GLU A 376 -1.11 -7.23 16.45
C GLU A 376 -1.56 -6.10 15.51
N SER A 377 -0.80 -5.85 14.43
CA SER A 377 -1.14 -4.79 13.45
C SER A 377 -2.23 -5.24 12.46
N LYS A 378 -2.43 -6.54 12.29
CA LYS A 378 -3.31 -7.14 11.28
C LYS A 378 -2.87 -6.81 9.83
N GLU A 379 -1.65 -6.38 9.64
CA GLU A 379 -1.08 -6.03 8.35
C GLU A 379 -0.16 -7.15 7.86
N ILE A 380 -0.44 -7.67 6.67
CA ILE A 380 0.41 -8.68 6.04
C ILE A 380 1.57 -7.98 5.34
N VAL A 381 2.78 -8.41 5.65
CA VAL A 381 4.02 -7.96 5.03
C VAL A 381 4.75 -9.15 4.42
N ALA A 382 5.75 -8.88 3.58
CA ALA A 382 6.65 -9.93 3.09
C ALA A 382 7.27 -10.67 4.29
N PHE A 383 7.04 -11.99 4.36
CA PHE A 383 7.41 -12.80 5.51
C PHE A 383 7.88 -14.19 5.09
N GLN A 384 9.09 -14.58 5.51
CA GLN A 384 9.67 -15.85 5.10
C GLN A 384 8.99 -17.04 5.78
N LEU A 385 8.22 -17.78 5.00
CA LEU A 385 7.46 -18.95 5.44
C LEU A 385 8.13 -20.29 5.07
N ASP A 386 9.06 -20.28 4.10
CA ASP A 386 9.79 -21.48 3.74
C ASP A 386 11.04 -21.62 4.62
N GLY A 387 11.00 -22.59 5.53
CA GLY A 387 12.14 -22.91 6.38
C GLY A 387 13.39 -23.37 5.64
N ASN A 388 13.29 -23.79 4.36
CA ASN A 388 14.47 -24.13 3.56
C ASN A 388 15.14 -22.89 2.96
N LYS A 389 14.40 -21.79 2.83
CA LYS A 389 14.85 -20.54 2.20
C LYS A 389 15.27 -19.45 3.20
N CYS A 390 15.17 -19.70 4.50
CA CYS A 390 15.76 -18.81 5.50
C CYS A 390 17.26 -19.04 5.64
N HIS A 391 17.98 -18.10 6.23
CA HIS A 391 19.43 -18.17 6.42
C HIS A 391 19.87 -19.49 7.08
N PHE A 392 19.18 -19.89 8.15
CA PHE A 392 19.46 -21.17 8.82
C PHE A 392 19.09 -22.37 7.94
N GLY A 393 18.01 -22.30 7.16
CA GLY A 393 17.60 -23.37 6.26
C GLY A 393 18.64 -23.69 5.19
N HIS A 394 19.22 -22.69 4.56
CA HIS A 394 20.31 -22.87 3.58
C HIS A 394 21.54 -23.49 4.23
N PHE A 395 21.94 -23.00 5.40
CA PHE A 395 23.03 -23.59 6.18
C PHE A 395 22.71 -25.04 6.57
N TYR A 396 21.55 -25.31 7.14
CA TYR A 396 21.11 -26.62 7.60
C TYR A 396 21.09 -27.66 6.46
N ASN A 397 20.62 -27.28 5.28
CA ASN A 397 20.53 -28.15 4.13
C ASN A 397 21.86 -28.38 3.41
N SER A 398 22.86 -27.55 3.67
CA SER A 398 24.18 -27.65 3.02
C SER A 398 25.17 -28.52 3.80
N ILE A 399 25.01 -28.68 5.09
CA ILE A 399 25.99 -29.36 5.95
C ILE A 399 25.35 -30.48 6.77
N GLU A 400 26.09 -31.59 6.95
CA GLU A 400 25.78 -32.60 7.96
C GLU A 400 26.68 -32.41 9.20
N PRO A 401 26.16 -32.68 10.41
CA PRO A 401 26.98 -32.57 11.59
C PRO A 401 28.12 -33.58 11.54
N PRO A 402 29.37 -33.16 11.86
CA PRO A 402 30.51 -34.01 11.74
C PRO A 402 30.54 -35.19 12.74
N ILE A 403 29.65 -35.12 13.77
CA ILE A 403 29.60 -36.07 14.88
C ILE A 403 28.38 -36.96 14.71
N PRO A 404 28.54 -38.30 14.55
CA PRO A 404 27.42 -39.20 14.34
C PRO A 404 26.35 -39.15 15.44
N GLU A 405 26.74 -38.91 16.69
CA GLU A 405 25.87 -38.81 17.84
C GLU A 405 24.91 -37.61 17.78
N LEU A 406 25.28 -36.58 17.01
CA LEU A 406 24.46 -35.39 16.82
C LEU A 406 23.49 -35.47 15.64
N LYS A 407 23.59 -36.50 14.78
CA LYS A 407 22.74 -36.62 13.56
C LYS A 407 21.25 -36.69 13.88
N GLU A 408 20.85 -37.43 14.91
CA GLU A 408 19.43 -37.52 15.30
C GLU A 408 18.92 -36.20 15.88
N LEU A 409 19.72 -35.49 16.65
CA LEU A 409 19.37 -34.15 17.18
C LEU A 409 19.26 -33.16 16.04
N TRP A 410 20.21 -33.17 15.08
CA TRP A 410 20.17 -32.32 13.87
C TRP A 410 18.90 -32.55 13.07
N LYS A 411 18.53 -33.80 12.82
CA LYS A 411 17.28 -34.15 12.13
C LYS A 411 16.04 -33.64 12.86
N THR A 412 16.04 -33.71 14.19
CA THR A 412 14.96 -33.17 15.03
C THR A 412 14.86 -31.65 14.89
N ILE A 413 15.99 -30.95 14.94
CA ILE A 413 16.07 -29.51 14.72
C ILE A 413 15.46 -29.14 13.35
N GLY A 414 15.86 -29.82 12.27
CA GLY A 414 15.33 -29.55 10.94
C GLY A 414 13.82 -29.79 10.82
N THR A 415 13.30 -30.80 11.54
CA THR A 415 11.86 -31.09 11.55
C THR A 415 11.08 -29.99 12.30
N ASP A 416 11.53 -29.62 13.51
CA ASP A 416 10.91 -28.58 14.33
C ASP A 416 11.04 -27.20 13.66
N HIS A 417 12.15 -26.93 12.98
CA HIS A 417 12.37 -25.73 12.21
C HIS A 417 11.34 -25.54 11.07
N ARG A 418 11.15 -26.58 10.24
CA ARG A 418 10.13 -26.55 9.17
C ARG A 418 8.72 -26.41 9.73
N ALA A 419 8.43 -27.10 10.85
CA ALA A 419 7.14 -27.02 11.53
C ALA A 419 6.88 -25.61 12.12
N LEU A 420 7.94 -24.89 12.54
CA LEU A 420 7.84 -23.50 12.99
C LEU A 420 7.44 -22.58 11.83
N HIS A 421 8.13 -22.66 10.70
CA HIS A 421 7.81 -21.86 9.51
C HIS A 421 6.41 -22.16 8.97
N GLN A 422 6.00 -23.44 8.96
CA GLN A 422 4.63 -23.82 8.58
C GLN A 422 3.56 -23.18 9.46
N SER A 423 3.81 -23.10 10.77
CA SER A 423 2.86 -22.45 11.67
C SER A 423 2.76 -20.93 11.41
N GLY A 424 3.81 -20.29 10.91
CA GLY A 424 3.74 -18.91 10.40
C GLY A 424 2.78 -18.78 9.21
N ALA A 425 2.81 -19.72 8.27
CA ALA A 425 1.89 -19.73 7.13
C ALA A 425 0.43 -19.84 7.58
N ASP A 426 0.15 -20.71 8.57
CA ASP A 426 -1.20 -20.88 9.12
C ASP A 426 -1.70 -19.59 9.80
N ILE A 427 -0.81 -18.87 10.49
CA ILE A 427 -1.13 -17.58 11.12
C ILE A 427 -1.43 -16.50 10.06
N LEU A 428 -0.56 -16.34 9.05
CA LEU A 428 -0.79 -15.37 7.99
C LEU A 428 -2.10 -15.63 7.25
N LYS A 429 -2.43 -16.91 7.01
CA LYS A 429 -3.71 -17.31 6.43
C LYS A 429 -4.89 -16.92 7.33
N ALA A 430 -4.77 -17.07 8.64
CA ALA A 430 -5.82 -16.65 9.57
C ALA A 430 -5.98 -15.14 9.61
N VAL A 431 -4.87 -14.37 9.57
CA VAL A 431 -4.90 -12.90 9.46
C VAL A 431 -5.54 -12.45 8.15
N PHE A 432 -5.19 -13.10 7.02
CA PHE A 432 -5.77 -12.81 5.71
C PHE A 432 -7.29 -13.03 5.67
N ASN A 433 -7.77 -14.07 6.37
CA ASN A 433 -9.18 -14.39 6.48
C ASN A 433 -9.90 -13.59 7.59
N GLU A 434 -9.22 -12.62 8.22
CA GLU A 434 -9.74 -11.83 9.34
C GLU A 434 -10.12 -12.67 10.59
N GLU A 435 -9.60 -13.92 10.69
CA GLU A 435 -9.78 -14.83 11.82
C GLU A 435 -8.80 -14.48 12.97
N TYR A 436 -8.87 -13.26 13.51
CA TYR A 436 -7.85 -12.69 14.39
C TYR A 436 -7.65 -13.43 15.70
N ASP A 437 -8.72 -13.93 16.33
CA ASP A 437 -8.63 -14.73 17.55
C ASP A 437 -7.87 -16.02 17.29
N LYS A 438 -8.16 -16.69 16.18
CA LYS A 438 -7.46 -17.89 15.74
C LYS A 438 -5.98 -17.61 15.41
N ALA A 439 -5.69 -16.47 14.75
CA ALA A 439 -4.32 -16.05 14.50
C ALA A 439 -3.54 -15.85 15.80
N HIS A 440 -4.16 -15.26 16.80
CA HIS A 440 -3.58 -15.08 18.14
C HIS A 440 -3.28 -16.42 18.84
N ASP A 441 -4.25 -17.35 18.86
CA ASP A 441 -4.07 -18.67 19.46
C ASP A 441 -2.96 -19.47 18.75
N LEU A 442 -2.94 -19.43 17.41
CA LEU A 442 -1.87 -20.05 16.62
C LEU A 442 -0.51 -19.41 16.94
N PHE A 443 -0.47 -18.09 17.14
CA PHE A 443 0.77 -17.38 17.50
C PHE A 443 1.32 -17.87 18.86
N LEU A 444 0.49 -18.00 19.89
CA LEU A 444 0.92 -18.51 21.20
C LEU A 444 1.50 -19.93 21.09
N SER A 445 0.87 -20.79 20.29
CA SER A 445 1.41 -22.13 19.99
C SER A 445 2.75 -22.07 19.24
N THR A 446 2.90 -21.12 18.32
CA THR A 446 4.11 -20.94 17.52
C THR A 446 5.26 -20.38 18.35
N GLU A 447 4.99 -19.48 19.28
CA GLU A 447 5.97 -18.98 20.23
C GLU A 447 6.54 -20.13 21.09
N ALA A 448 5.70 -21.04 21.57
CA ALA A 448 6.14 -22.22 22.29
C ALA A 448 7.02 -23.16 21.43
N LYS A 449 6.70 -23.34 20.14
CA LYS A 449 7.54 -24.10 19.19
C LYS A 449 8.90 -23.42 18.98
N SER A 450 8.94 -22.10 18.91
CA SER A 450 10.19 -21.34 18.78
C SER A 450 11.09 -21.51 20.00
N VAL A 451 10.53 -21.43 21.22
CA VAL A 451 11.27 -21.68 22.45
C VAL A 451 11.90 -23.07 22.42
N LYS A 452 11.13 -24.09 22.03
CA LYS A 452 11.61 -25.47 21.89
C LYS A 452 12.75 -25.59 20.88
N LEU A 453 12.61 -24.94 19.71
CA LEU A 453 13.65 -24.95 18.67
C LEU A 453 14.94 -24.29 19.15
N ILE A 454 14.84 -23.15 19.84
CA ILE A 454 15.98 -22.43 20.41
C ILE A 454 16.67 -23.28 21.47
N ASP A 455 15.93 -24.00 22.31
CA ASP A 455 16.50 -24.93 23.28
C ASP A 455 17.25 -26.09 22.62
N LEU A 456 16.70 -26.67 21.55
CA LEU A 456 17.37 -27.71 20.76
C LEU A 456 18.64 -27.21 20.09
N LEU A 457 18.66 -25.99 19.54
CA LEU A 457 19.86 -25.36 18.97
C LEU A 457 20.92 -25.11 20.04
N SER A 458 20.53 -24.63 21.21
CA SER A 458 21.41 -24.41 22.35
C SER A 458 22.00 -25.72 22.87
N LYS A 459 21.17 -26.75 22.99
CA LYS A 459 21.62 -28.09 23.39
C LYS A 459 22.57 -28.70 22.36
N PHE A 460 22.29 -28.52 21.06
CA PHE A 460 23.20 -28.95 20.02
C PHE A 460 24.58 -28.29 20.17
N LYS A 461 24.61 -26.98 20.41
CA LYS A 461 25.81 -26.21 20.64
C LYS A 461 26.63 -26.72 21.84
N GLU A 462 25.95 -27.03 22.95
CA GLU A 462 26.62 -27.59 24.16
C GLU A 462 27.21 -28.99 23.93
N MET A 463 26.63 -29.78 23.03
CA MET A 463 27.07 -31.14 22.74
C MET A 463 28.19 -31.21 21.69
N VAL A 464 28.47 -30.13 20.97
CA VAL A 464 29.64 -30.04 20.09
C VAL A 464 30.89 -29.98 20.97
N PRO A 465 31.81 -30.92 20.84
CA PRO A 465 33.05 -30.93 21.68
C PRO A 465 33.86 -29.67 21.44
N ALA A 466 34.41 -29.12 22.49
CA ALA A 466 35.44 -28.10 22.34
C ALA A 466 36.55 -28.66 21.42
N SER A 467 36.89 -27.90 20.35
CA SER A 467 38.07 -28.28 19.57
C SER A 467 39.21 -28.47 20.52
N SER A 468 39.73 -29.71 20.56
CA SER A 468 40.89 -30.03 21.41
C SER A 468 42.08 -29.24 20.94
N SER A 469 42.15 -27.98 21.37
CA SER A 469 43.35 -27.15 21.35
C SER A 469 44.24 -27.45 22.58
N GLU A 470 44.22 -28.69 23.05
CA GLU A 470 45.18 -29.20 24.04
C GLU A 470 45.60 -30.60 23.61
N HIS A 471 46.72 -30.67 22.85
CA HIS A 471 47.84 -31.59 23.07
C HIS A 471 48.99 -31.28 22.14
#